data_519f6d770e3194e1ebe21b92cbd3500a
#
_entry.id   519f6d770e3194e1ebe21b92cbd3500a
#
_cell.length_a   1.000
_cell.length_b   1.000
_cell.length_c   1.000
_cell.angle_alpha   90.00
_cell.angle_beta   90.00
_cell.angle_gamma   90.00
#
_symmetry.space_group_name_H-M   'P 1'
#
loop_
_entity.id
_entity.type
_entity.pdbx_description
1 polymer ?
#
loop_
_entity_poly.entity_id
_entity_poly.type
_entity_poly.pdbx_seq_one_letter_code
_entity_poly.pdbx_strand_id
1 'polypeptide(L)'
;MGVSVEDAKALSRVDDLRVVPAAVRFLSCEPLIGSLAGIDLRNIQWVIVGGESGPHSRTMSIQWVREIFRECRKQKVPFFFKQWGGVRKDRTGRLLRGRTYDEMPERVAA
;
A
#
# COMPACT_ATOMS: atom_id res chain seq x y z
N MET A 1 3.20 13.29 -5.00
CA MET A 1 3.51 12.50 -6.22
C MET A 1 3.48 11.01 -5.88
N GLY A 2 2.75 10.23 -6.62
CA GLY A 2 2.61 8.80 -6.33
C GLY A 2 2.44 7.95 -7.57
N VAL A 3 2.63 6.65 -7.40
CA VAL A 3 2.40 5.65 -8.45
C VAL A 3 1.61 4.48 -7.87
N SER A 4 0.89 3.78 -8.73
CA SER A 4 0.18 2.55 -8.37
C SER A 4 1.09 1.35 -8.59
N VAL A 5 1.15 0.45 -7.60
CA VAL A 5 1.95 -0.78 -7.67
C VAL A 5 1.07 -1.93 -7.19
N GLU A 6 0.49 -2.68 -8.11
CA GLU A 6 -0.49 -3.74 -7.80
C GLU A 6 0.18 -5.09 -7.52
N ASP A 7 1.31 -5.34 -8.17
CA ASP A 7 2.07 -6.58 -8.04
C ASP A 7 3.53 -6.36 -8.47
N ALA A 8 4.34 -7.42 -8.45
CA ALA A 8 5.77 -7.33 -8.75
C ALA A 8 6.07 -6.83 -10.17
N LYS A 9 5.15 -6.99 -11.11
CA LYS A 9 5.35 -6.52 -12.49
C LYS A 9 5.42 -4.99 -12.58
N ALA A 10 4.83 -4.30 -11.60
CA ALA A 10 4.78 -2.84 -11.57
C ALA A 10 5.91 -2.22 -10.73
N LEU A 11 6.84 -3.02 -10.19
CA LEU A 11 7.89 -2.50 -9.30
C LEU A 11 8.82 -1.48 -9.97
N SER A 12 8.99 -1.53 -11.29
CA SER A 12 9.80 -0.55 -12.00
C SER A 12 9.26 0.87 -11.84
N ARG A 13 7.96 1.03 -11.60
CA ARG A 13 7.35 2.34 -11.36
C ARG A 13 7.89 3.01 -10.09
N VAL A 14 8.31 2.21 -9.11
CA VAL A 14 8.89 2.72 -7.86
C VAL A 14 10.23 3.40 -8.14
N ASP A 15 11.06 2.78 -8.98
CA ASP A 15 12.36 3.36 -9.35
C ASP A 15 12.18 4.67 -10.12
N ASP A 16 11.19 4.72 -11.02
CA ASP A 16 10.88 5.95 -11.76
C ASP A 16 10.44 7.06 -10.80
N LEU A 17 9.66 6.73 -9.79
CA LEU A 17 9.19 7.69 -8.80
C LEU A 17 10.34 8.26 -7.95
N ARG A 18 11.35 7.43 -7.61
CA ARG A 18 12.45 7.85 -6.75
C ARG A 18 13.21 9.04 -7.28
N VAL A 19 13.30 9.18 -8.58
CA VAL A 19 14.07 10.28 -9.22
C VAL A 19 13.23 11.52 -9.47
N VAL A 20 11.93 11.47 -9.20
CA VAL A 20 11.06 12.64 -9.36
C VAL A 20 11.22 13.57 -8.16
N PRO A 21 11.56 14.87 -8.38
CA PRO A 21 11.61 15.83 -7.26
C PRO A 21 10.21 16.05 -6.68
N ALA A 22 10.02 15.66 -5.41
CA ALA A 22 8.76 15.84 -4.73
C ALA A 22 8.99 15.86 -3.22
N ALA A 23 8.17 16.64 -2.49
CA ALA A 23 8.23 16.68 -1.03
C ALA A 23 7.77 15.36 -0.41
N VAL A 24 6.75 14.74 -1.00
CA VAL A 24 6.23 13.44 -0.56
C VAL A 24 6.09 12.55 -1.78
N ARG A 25 6.67 11.36 -1.70
CA ARG A 25 6.48 10.31 -2.70
C ARG A 25 5.73 9.17 -2.04
N PHE A 26 4.64 8.72 -2.65
CA PHE A 26 3.85 7.64 -2.07
C PHE A 26 3.55 6.56 -3.09
N LEU A 27 3.31 5.34 -2.57
CA LEU A 27 2.87 4.20 -3.37
C LEU A 27 1.42 3.89 -3.04
N SER A 28 0.61 3.69 -4.06
CA SER A 28 -0.75 3.22 -3.93
C SER A 28 -0.80 1.77 -4.41
N CYS A 29 -0.91 0.84 -3.47
CA CYS A 29 -1.06 -0.58 -3.77
C CYS A 29 -2.55 -0.92 -3.76
N GLU A 30 -3.28 -0.33 -4.68
CA GLU A 30 -4.73 -0.44 -4.81
C GLU A 30 -5.11 -0.66 -6.27
N PRO A 31 -5.65 -1.84 -6.64
CA PRO A 31 -5.77 -3.01 -5.77
C PRO A 31 -4.45 -3.75 -5.62
N LEU A 32 -4.21 -4.31 -4.44
CA LEU A 32 -3.06 -5.18 -4.24
C LEU A 32 -3.44 -6.59 -4.67
N ILE A 33 -2.85 -7.06 -5.76
CA ILE A 33 -3.24 -8.33 -6.40
C ILE A 33 -2.07 -9.31 -6.56
N GLY A 34 -0.94 -9.02 -5.93
CA GLY A 34 0.22 -9.89 -5.95
C GLY A 34 1.21 -9.55 -4.86
N SER A 35 2.20 -10.41 -4.67
CA SER A 35 3.24 -10.22 -3.67
C SER A 35 4.19 -9.08 -4.03
N LEU A 36 4.54 -8.27 -3.04
CA LEU A 36 5.58 -7.24 -3.13
C LEU A 36 6.65 -7.48 -2.04
N ALA A 37 6.87 -8.74 -1.71
CA ALA A 37 7.86 -9.12 -0.68
C ALA A 37 9.23 -8.50 -0.98
N GLY A 38 9.86 -7.93 0.04
CA GLY A 38 11.19 -7.34 -0.08
C GLY A 38 11.23 -6.01 -0.82
N ILE A 39 10.09 -5.35 -1.04
CA ILE A 39 10.04 -4.07 -1.74
C ILE A 39 10.98 -3.05 -1.10
N ASP A 40 11.73 -2.33 -1.94
CA ASP A 40 12.64 -1.28 -1.50
C ASP A 40 11.89 0.06 -1.42
N LEU A 41 11.78 0.60 -0.22
CA LEU A 41 11.03 1.83 0.06
C LEU A 41 11.94 3.05 0.26
N ARG A 42 13.19 3.00 -0.19
CA ARG A 42 14.08 4.17 -0.11
C ARG A 42 13.47 5.35 -0.86
N ASN A 43 13.48 6.53 -0.24
CA ASN A 43 12.90 7.76 -0.77
C ASN A 43 11.38 7.69 -0.99
N ILE A 44 10.71 6.74 -0.35
CA ILE A 44 9.26 6.65 -0.32
C ILE A 44 8.79 7.05 1.08
N GLN A 45 7.85 7.97 1.17
CA GLN A 45 7.41 8.54 2.43
C GLN A 45 6.06 8.01 2.90
N TRP A 46 5.35 7.25 2.05
CA TRP A 46 4.02 6.77 2.41
C TRP A 46 3.62 5.58 1.55
N VAL A 47 2.96 4.60 2.16
CA VAL A 47 2.42 3.43 1.43
C VAL A 47 0.95 3.27 1.80
N ILE A 48 0.10 3.23 0.79
CA ILE A 48 -1.34 3.02 0.91
C ILE A 48 -1.66 1.65 0.33
N VAL A 49 -2.41 0.83 1.06
CA VAL A 49 -2.80 -0.51 0.61
C VAL A 49 -4.31 -0.66 0.66
N GLY A 50 -4.89 -1.22 -0.38
CA GLY A 50 -6.30 -1.51 -0.43
C GLY A 50 -6.62 -2.64 -1.39
N GLY A 51 -7.74 -3.31 -1.13
CA GLY A 51 -8.27 -4.36 -2.01
C GLY A 51 -9.20 -3.80 -3.06
N GLU A 52 -9.40 -4.58 -4.12
CA GLU A 52 -10.34 -4.26 -5.19
C GLU A 52 -11.77 -4.45 -4.68
N SER A 53 -12.69 -3.58 -5.08
CA SER A 53 -14.09 -3.66 -4.69
C SER A 53 -14.98 -3.90 -5.90
N GLY A 54 -16.19 -4.43 -5.66
CA GLY A 54 -17.20 -4.62 -6.70
C GLY A 54 -17.40 -6.07 -7.11
N PRO A 55 -18.33 -6.30 -8.07
CA PRO A 55 -18.79 -7.66 -8.42
C PRO A 55 -17.71 -8.60 -8.97
N HIS A 56 -16.66 -8.07 -9.58
CA HIS A 56 -15.58 -8.87 -10.15
C HIS A 56 -14.26 -8.65 -9.42
N SER A 57 -14.31 -8.28 -8.13
CA SER A 57 -13.12 -8.00 -7.35
C SER A 57 -12.30 -9.27 -7.13
N ARG A 58 -10.98 -9.13 -7.28
CA ARG A 58 -10.03 -10.19 -6.98
C ARG A 58 -9.72 -10.17 -5.48
N THR A 59 -9.58 -11.36 -4.89
CA THR A 59 -9.29 -11.50 -3.47
C THR A 59 -7.87 -11.01 -3.16
N MET A 60 -7.74 -10.19 -2.13
CA MET A 60 -6.43 -9.75 -1.64
C MET A 60 -5.95 -10.70 -0.53
N SER A 61 -4.76 -11.26 -0.71
CA SER A 61 -4.17 -12.17 0.28
C SER A 61 -3.67 -11.40 1.50
N ILE A 62 -3.96 -11.90 2.69
CA ILE A 62 -3.42 -11.34 3.93
C ILE A 62 -1.88 -11.40 3.94
N GLN A 63 -1.31 -12.43 3.31
CA GLN A 63 0.15 -12.56 3.22
C GLN A 63 0.78 -11.37 2.48
N TRP A 64 0.15 -10.94 1.38
CA TRP A 64 0.64 -9.78 0.62
C TRP A 64 0.62 -8.50 1.45
N VAL A 65 -0.44 -8.32 2.24
CA VAL A 65 -0.57 -7.15 3.12
C VAL A 65 0.48 -7.18 4.21
N ARG A 66 0.70 -8.34 4.81
CA ARG A 66 1.71 -8.53 5.87
C ARG A 66 3.13 -8.25 5.36
N GLU A 67 3.43 -8.67 4.14
CA GLU A 67 4.74 -8.44 3.52
C GLU A 67 5.03 -6.94 3.41
N ILE A 68 4.05 -6.17 2.92
CA ILE A 68 4.20 -4.72 2.79
C ILE A 68 4.26 -4.06 4.16
N PHE A 69 3.41 -4.45 5.08
CA PHE A 69 3.39 -3.91 6.43
C PHE A 69 4.75 -4.10 7.12
N ARG A 70 5.33 -5.29 6.97
CA ARG A 70 6.64 -5.60 7.54
C ARG A 70 7.73 -4.70 6.97
N GLU A 71 7.73 -4.48 5.65
CA GLU A 71 8.69 -3.60 5.01
C GLU A 71 8.52 -2.15 5.45
N CYS A 72 7.27 -1.69 5.60
CA CYS A 72 7.01 -0.35 6.10
C CYS A 72 7.56 -0.17 7.51
N ARG A 73 7.38 -1.14 8.40
CA ARG A 73 7.91 -1.08 9.76
C ARG A 73 9.43 -1.13 9.77
N LYS A 74 10.03 -2.01 8.96
CA LYS A 74 11.48 -2.16 8.86
C LYS A 74 12.13 -0.90 8.32
N GLN A 75 11.53 -0.26 7.33
CA GLN A 75 12.09 0.91 6.65
C GLN A 75 11.53 2.22 7.20
N LYS A 76 10.70 2.17 8.25
CA LYS A 76 10.13 3.33 8.96
C LYS A 76 9.30 4.22 8.02
N VAL A 77 8.44 3.59 7.22
CA VAL A 77 7.54 4.28 6.31
C VAL A 77 6.11 4.20 6.84
N PRO A 78 5.38 5.31 6.93
CA PRO A 78 3.97 5.31 7.34
C PRO A 78 3.13 4.40 6.45
N PHE A 79 2.24 3.62 7.08
CA PHE A 79 1.42 2.61 6.44
C PHE A 79 -0.06 2.93 6.63
N PHE A 80 -0.79 3.07 5.52
CA PHE A 80 -2.23 3.30 5.53
C PHE A 80 -2.93 2.09 4.91
N PHE A 81 -3.78 1.43 5.68
CA PHE A 81 -4.57 0.30 5.19
C PHE A 81 -6.02 0.75 4.98
N LYS A 82 -6.42 0.84 3.73
CA LYS A 82 -7.70 1.42 3.36
C LYS A 82 -8.86 0.45 3.60
N GLN A 83 -8.80 -0.74 3.02
CA GLN A 83 -9.82 -1.79 3.22
C GLN A 83 -9.39 -3.10 2.56
N TRP A 84 -10.02 -4.19 3.00
CA TRP A 84 -9.82 -5.50 2.38
C TRP A 84 -10.44 -5.56 0.97
N GLY A 85 -11.52 -4.82 0.73
CA GLY A 85 -12.22 -4.84 -0.54
C GLY A 85 -13.14 -6.05 -0.67
N GLY A 86 -13.35 -6.50 -1.92
CA GLY A 86 -14.23 -7.62 -2.22
C GLY A 86 -15.60 -7.16 -2.70
N VAL A 87 -16.49 -8.14 -2.93
CA VAL A 87 -17.86 -7.88 -3.42
C VAL A 87 -18.67 -7.14 -2.35
N ARG A 88 -18.45 -7.45 -1.09
CA ARG A 88 -19.15 -6.88 0.05
C ARG A 88 -18.13 -6.23 1.01
N LYS A 89 -17.58 -5.09 0.59
CA LYS A 89 -16.57 -4.38 1.39
C LYS A 89 -17.09 -3.92 2.76
N ASP A 90 -18.40 -3.73 2.88
CA ASP A 90 -19.05 -3.43 4.15
C ASP A 90 -18.87 -4.55 5.19
N ARG A 91 -18.60 -5.78 4.74
CA ARG A 91 -18.35 -6.94 5.59
C ARG A 91 -16.88 -7.21 5.82
N THR A 92 -16.02 -6.86 4.85
CA THR A 92 -14.59 -7.12 4.95
C THR A 92 -13.85 -6.06 5.76
N GLY A 93 -14.28 -4.80 5.65
CA GLY A 93 -13.82 -3.71 6.51
C GLY A 93 -12.37 -3.30 6.34
N ARG A 94 -11.83 -2.71 7.40
CA ARG A 94 -10.51 -2.09 7.42
C ARG A 94 -9.56 -2.63 8.50
N LEU A 95 -9.96 -3.66 9.22
CA LEU A 95 -9.14 -4.15 10.33
C LEU A 95 -8.03 -5.08 9.85
N LEU A 96 -6.81 -4.79 10.23
CA LEU A 96 -5.66 -5.66 10.05
C LEU A 96 -5.18 -6.04 11.45
N ARG A 97 -5.26 -7.33 11.78
CA ARG A 97 -4.96 -7.84 13.13
C ARG A 97 -5.74 -7.08 14.21
N GLY A 98 -7.00 -6.78 13.93
CA GLY A 98 -7.90 -6.16 14.90
C GLY A 98 -7.75 -4.65 15.07
N ARG A 99 -6.97 -3.97 14.23
CA ARG A 99 -6.84 -2.50 14.33
C ARG A 99 -6.81 -1.86 12.95
N THR A 100 -7.10 -0.56 12.92
CA THR A 100 -6.96 0.26 11.72
C THR A 100 -5.55 0.85 11.66
N TYR A 101 -5.12 1.17 10.43
CA TYR A 101 -3.83 1.80 10.17
C TYR A 101 -4.06 2.99 9.26
N ASP A 102 -4.02 4.19 9.82
CA ASP A 102 -4.27 5.45 9.12
C ASP A 102 -3.05 6.38 9.19
N GLU A 103 -1.86 5.80 9.16
CA GLU A 103 -0.63 6.58 9.30
C GLU A 103 -0.39 7.45 8.08
N MET A 104 0.14 8.64 8.32
CA MET A 104 0.42 9.62 7.27
C MET A 104 1.79 10.21 7.48
N PRO A 105 2.45 10.67 6.40
CA PRO A 105 3.75 11.32 6.54
C PRO A 105 3.60 12.67 7.25
N GLU A 106 4.58 13.02 8.07
CA GLU A 106 4.57 14.27 8.81
C GLU A 106 4.40 15.50 7.92
N ARG A 107 5.02 15.50 6.76
CA ARG A 107 4.96 16.63 5.84
C ARG A 107 3.56 16.91 5.31
N VAL A 108 2.71 15.90 5.24
CA VAL A 108 1.32 16.07 4.82
C VAL A 108 0.51 16.70 5.95
N ALA A 109 0.85 16.41 7.20
CA ALA A 109 0.19 16.96 8.36
C ALA A 109 0.57 18.43 8.63
N ALA A 110 1.68 18.86 8.12
CA ALA A 110 2.11 20.24 8.23
C ALA A 110 1.42 21.11 7.18
#